data_70322ab25a995b7eea31697dd62c8844
#
_entry.id   70322ab25a995b7eea31697dd62c8844
#
_cell.length_a   1.000
_cell.length_b   1.000
_cell.length_c   1.000
_cell.angle_alpha   90.00
_cell.angle_beta   90.00
_cell.angle_gamma   90.00
#
_symmetry.space_group_name_H-M   'P 1'
#
loop_
_entity.id
_entity.type
_entity.pdbx_description
1 polymer ?
#
loop_
_entity_poly.entity_id
_entity_poly.type
_entity_poly.pdbx_seq_one_letter_code
_entity_poly.pdbx_strand_id
1 'polypeptide(L)'
;MFGLSKLLRAGEGRTVKRLAKIADQVMALDDEYSALTDEELKAKTVEFKDKIADGASLDDILLDAFATAREASWRVLGQKHFKVQIMGGAALHFGNVAEMKTGEGKTLTSVLPAYLNALSGKGVHIVTVNDYLAKRDAEMMGRVHHFLGLEVGVILSDMRPAERKNAYDADITYGTNNELGFDYLRDNMTRSVNDIVQRGHNYAIVDEVDSILIDEARTPVSYTHLRAHETRGNL
;
A
#
# COMPACT_ATOMS: atom_id res chain seq x y z
N MET A 1 -32.54 -9.15 19.13
CA MET A 1 -31.25 -8.60 18.66
C MET A 1 -30.86 -9.03 17.24
N PHE A 2 -31.63 -9.83 16.51
CA PHE A 2 -31.29 -10.33 15.17
C PHE A 2 -31.59 -9.37 13.99
N GLY A 3 -32.28 -8.27 14.20
CA GLY A 3 -32.72 -7.37 13.11
C GLY A 3 -31.70 -6.28 12.73
N LEU A 4 -30.97 -5.75 13.70
CA LEU A 4 -30.04 -4.62 13.48
C LEU A 4 -28.78 -5.04 12.71
N SER A 5 -28.27 -6.23 12.99
CA SER A 5 -27.07 -6.77 12.28
C SER A 5 -27.36 -7.07 10.80
N LYS A 6 -28.60 -7.47 10.46
CA LYS A 6 -29.02 -7.65 9.06
C LYS A 6 -29.17 -6.32 8.31
N LEU A 7 -29.60 -5.24 9.00
CA LEU A 7 -29.73 -3.92 8.41
C LEU A 7 -28.33 -3.28 8.16
N LEU A 8 -27.40 -3.45 9.09
CA LEU A 8 -26.03 -2.97 8.99
C LEU A 8 -25.23 -3.68 7.87
N ARG A 9 -25.64 -4.92 7.52
CA ARG A 9 -25.08 -5.70 6.41
C ARG A 9 -25.84 -5.56 5.08
N ALA A 10 -26.87 -4.70 5.04
CA ALA A 10 -27.64 -4.46 3.82
C ALA A 10 -26.78 -3.68 2.81
N GLY A 11 -26.11 -4.36 1.92
CA GLY A 11 -25.20 -3.81 0.92
C GLY A 11 -23.90 -4.63 0.80
N GLU A 12 -23.41 -5.22 1.89
CA GLU A 12 -22.20 -6.07 1.88
C GLU A 12 -22.28 -7.15 0.81
N GLY A 13 -23.43 -7.81 0.65
CA GLY A 13 -23.61 -8.84 -0.35
C GLY A 13 -23.46 -8.37 -1.80
N ARG A 14 -23.75 -7.10 -2.11
CA ARG A 14 -23.52 -6.51 -3.43
C ARG A 14 -22.04 -6.22 -3.64
N THR A 15 -21.40 -5.64 -2.65
CA THR A 15 -19.95 -5.36 -2.67
C THR A 15 -19.16 -6.66 -2.83
N VAL A 16 -19.43 -7.67 -2.02
CA VAL A 16 -18.78 -8.98 -2.12
C VAL A 16 -18.97 -9.61 -3.50
N LYS A 17 -20.20 -9.55 -4.07
CA LYS A 17 -20.47 -10.04 -5.43
C LYS A 17 -19.70 -9.26 -6.49
N ARG A 18 -19.59 -7.93 -6.37
CA ARG A 18 -18.78 -7.10 -7.28
C ARG A 18 -17.30 -7.49 -7.20
N LEU A 19 -16.75 -7.62 -6.00
CA LEU A 19 -15.35 -8.01 -5.78
C LEU A 19 -15.07 -9.43 -6.29
N ALA A 20 -16.00 -10.36 -6.07
CA ALA A 20 -15.87 -11.72 -6.60
C ALA A 20 -15.86 -11.74 -8.13
N LYS A 21 -16.71 -10.93 -8.78
CA LYS A 21 -16.71 -10.80 -10.24
C LYS A 21 -15.39 -10.24 -10.77
N ILE A 22 -14.84 -9.21 -10.12
CA ILE A 22 -13.52 -8.66 -10.46
C ILE A 22 -12.46 -9.75 -10.35
N ALA A 23 -12.44 -10.50 -9.25
CA ALA A 23 -11.47 -11.58 -9.06
C ALA A 23 -11.61 -12.67 -10.12
N ASP A 24 -12.83 -13.06 -10.49
CA ASP A 24 -13.06 -14.04 -11.56
C ASP A 24 -12.55 -13.53 -12.92
N GLN A 25 -12.75 -12.24 -13.22
CA GLN A 25 -12.24 -11.62 -14.44
C GLN A 25 -10.71 -11.55 -14.46
N VAL A 26 -10.07 -11.18 -13.34
CA VAL A 26 -8.59 -11.21 -13.23
C VAL A 26 -8.05 -12.62 -13.41
N MET A 27 -8.69 -13.62 -12.79
CA MET A 27 -8.27 -15.02 -12.94
C MET A 27 -8.48 -15.56 -14.36
N ALA A 28 -9.47 -15.07 -15.08
CA ALA A 28 -9.70 -15.45 -16.49
C ALA A 28 -8.58 -14.97 -17.43
N LEU A 29 -7.79 -13.98 -17.03
CA LEU A 29 -6.62 -13.49 -17.80
C LEU A 29 -5.36 -14.33 -17.57
N ASP A 30 -5.41 -15.36 -16.74
CA ASP A 30 -4.23 -16.14 -16.33
C ASP A 30 -3.44 -16.72 -17.51
N ASP A 31 -4.12 -17.33 -18.46
CA ASP A 31 -3.47 -17.98 -19.63
C ASP A 31 -2.81 -16.92 -20.53
N GLU A 32 -3.45 -15.75 -20.71
CA GLU A 32 -2.93 -14.64 -21.49
C GLU A 32 -1.65 -14.08 -20.87
N TYR A 33 -1.69 -13.74 -19.57
CA TYR A 33 -0.55 -13.12 -18.89
C TYR A 33 0.59 -14.09 -18.62
N SER A 34 0.31 -15.36 -18.41
CA SER A 34 1.35 -16.40 -18.27
C SER A 34 2.12 -16.67 -19.55
N ALA A 35 1.51 -16.41 -20.73
CA ALA A 35 2.15 -16.59 -22.03
C ALA A 35 3.10 -15.43 -22.40
N LEU A 36 3.02 -14.27 -21.72
CA LEU A 36 3.89 -13.12 -21.96
C LEU A 36 5.33 -13.45 -21.55
N THR A 37 6.31 -12.91 -22.28
CA THR A 37 7.71 -12.87 -21.84
C THR A 37 7.87 -11.90 -20.66
N ASP A 38 9.02 -11.95 -19.98
CA ASP A 38 9.31 -11.01 -18.89
C ASP A 38 9.36 -9.56 -19.38
N GLU A 39 9.89 -9.34 -20.59
CA GLU A 39 9.97 -8.04 -21.23
C GLU A 39 8.58 -7.49 -21.57
N GLU A 40 7.70 -8.33 -22.11
CA GLU A 40 6.32 -7.96 -22.43
C GLU A 40 5.52 -7.66 -21.16
N LEU A 41 5.72 -8.45 -20.08
CA LEU A 41 5.06 -8.23 -18.79
C LEU A 41 5.50 -6.91 -18.16
N LYS A 42 6.81 -6.59 -18.19
CA LYS A 42 7.35 -5.29 -17.74
C LYS A 42 6.82 -4.12 -18.57
N ALA A 43 6.71 -4.30 -19.89
CA ALA A 43 6.20 -3.27 -20.80
C ALA A 43 4.74 -2.87 -20.49
N LYS A 44 3.95 -3.75 -19.83
CA LYS A 44 2.59 -3.41 -19.38
C LYS A 44 2.55 -2.21 -18.44
N THR A 45 3.57 -2.01 -17.61
CA THR A 45 3.64 -0.83 -16.72
C THR A 45 3.70 0.48 -17.52
N VAL A 46 4.46 0.51 -18.61
CA VAL A 46 4.54 1.69 -19.51
C VAL A 46 3.21 1.89 -20.22
N GLU A 47 2.64 0.81 -20.78
CA GLU A 47 1.32 0.84 -21.44
C GLU A 47 0.23 1.41 -20.53
N PHE A 48 0.21 1.01 -19.26
CA PHE A 48 -0.77 1.52 -18.30
C PHE A 48 -0.54 2.99 -17.93
N LYS A 49 0.72 3.41 -17.74
CA LYS A 49 1.05 4.82 -17.50
C LYS A 49 0.65 5.69 -18.69
N ASP A 50 0.84 5.23 -19.92
CA ASP A 50 0.42 5.93 -21.13
C ASP A 50 -1.11 6.03 -21.22
N LYS A 51 -1.85 4.94 -20.94
CA LYS A 51 -3.32 4.97 -20.88
C LYS A 51 -3.85 5.97 -19.84
N ILE A 52 -3.21 6.05 -18.68
CA ILE A 52 -3.58 7.04 -17.65
C ILE A 52 -3.29 8.46 -18.14
N ALA A 53 -2.15 8.69 -18.79
CA ALA A 53 -1.82 9.98 -19.38
C ALA A 53 -2.82 10.41 -20.46
N ASP A 54 -3.38 9.46 -21.21
CA ASP A 54 -4.43 9.65 -22.19
C ASP A 54 -5.85 9.80 -21.59
N GLY A 55 -5.96 9.75 -20.25
CA GLY A 55 -7.20 10.04 -19.52
C GLY A 55 -7.96 8.82 -19.01
N ALA A 56 -7.43 7.60 -19.10
CA ALA A 56 -8.03 6.43 -18.48
C ALA A 56 -7.95 6.52 -16.94
N SER A 57 -8.98 6.06 -16.28
CA SER A 57 -9.00 5.92 -14.81
C SER A 57 -8.26 4.66 -14.36
N LEU A 58 -7.86 4.61 -13.08
CA LEU A 58 -7.29 3.39 -12.50
C LEU A 58 -8.29 2.22 -12.54
N ASP A 59 -9.59 2.48 -12.43
CA ASP A 59 -10.64 1.46 -12.52
C ASP A 59 -10.70 0.82 -13.92
N ASP A 60 -10.41 1.58 -14.99
CA ASP A 60 -10.42 1.08 -16.37
C ASP A 60 -9.32 0.06 -16.64
N ILE A 61 -8.18 0.18 -15.95
CA ILE A 61 -7.02 -0.70 -16.10
C ILE A 61 -6.88 -1.73 -14.97
N LEU A 62 -7.80 -1.73 -13.99
CA LEU A 62 -7.69 -2.54 -12.78
C LEU A 62 -7.49 -4.03 -13.08
N LEU A 63 -8.27 -4.59 -14.00
CA LEU A 63 -8.21 -6.03 -14.30
C LEU A 63 -6.84 -6.44 -14.84
N ASP A 64 -6.35 -5.70 -15.83
CA ASP A 64 -5.06 -5.93 -16.46
C ASP A 64 -3.89 -5.67 -15.51
N ALA A 65 -3.95 -4.61 -14.71
CA ALA A 65 -2.93 -4.29 -13.72
C ALA A 65 -2.84 -5.36 -12.63
N PHE A 66 -3.99 -5.85 -12.15
CA PHE A 66 -4.01 -6.95 -11.17
C PHE A 66 -3.50 -8.27 -11.77
N ALA A 67 -3.84 -8.58 -13.03
CA ALA A 67 -3.32 -9.75 -13.72
C ALA A 67 -1.79 -9.65 -13.89
N THR A 68 -1.28 -8.48 -14.28
CA THR A 68 0.16 -8.18 -14.39
C THR A 68 0.89 -8.43 -13.06
N ALA A 69 0.42 -7.80 -11.98
CA ALA A 69 1.05 -7.91 -10.66
C ALA A 69 0.94 -9.34 -10.09
N ARG A 70 -0.15 -10.05 -10.38
CA ARG A 70 -0.35 -11.43 -9.97
C ARG A 70 0.62 -12.38 -10.67
N GLU A 71 0.82 -12.23 -11.97
CA GLU A 71 1.79 -13.01 -12.74
C GLU A 71 3.23 -12.68 -12.32
N ALA A 72 3.55 -11.40 -12.13
CA ALA A 72 4.85 -10.97 -11.63
C ALA A 72 5.16 -11.55 -10.24
N SER A 73 4.17 -11.59 -9.33
CA SER A 73 4.32 -12.21 -8.01
C SER A 73 4.62 -13.71 -8.13
N TRP A 74 3.99 -14.39 -9.06
CA TRP A 74 4.28 -15.79 -9.34
C TRP A 74 5.72 -16.00 -9.82
N ARG A 75 6.18 -15.21 -10.80
CA ARG A 75 7.54 -15.34 -11.36
C ARG A 75 8.63 -14.99 -10.35
N VAL A 76 8.42 -13.93 -9.58
CA VAL A 76 9.46 -13.38 -8.69
C VAL A 76 9.51 -14.08 -7.33
N LEU A 77 8.33 -14.41 -6.76
CA LEU A 77 8.20 -14.95 -5.41
C LEU A 77 7.78 -16.42 -5.38
N GLY A 78 7.31 -16.99 -6.51
CA GLY A 78 6.65 -18.29 -6.53
C GLY A 78 5.30 -18.31 -5.82
N GLN A 79 4.69 -17.12 -5.63
CA GLN A 79 3.42 -16.95 -4.92
C GLN A 79 2.40 -16.31 -5.84
N LYS A 80 1.36 -17.06 -6.21
CA LYS A 80 0.26 -16.58 -7.04
C LYS A 80 -0.95 -16.26 -6.16
N HIS A 81 -1.53 -15.08 -6.32
CA HIS A 81 -2.68 -14.64 -5.52
C HIS A 81 -3.88 -15.55 -5.71
N PHE A 82 -4.51 -15.95 -4.61
CA PHE A 82 -5.79 -16.65 -4.62
C PHE A 82 -6.95 -15.67 -4.84
N LYS A 83 -8.10 -16.21 -5.26
CA LYS A 83 -9.32 -15.42 -5.50
C LYS A 83 -9.64 -14.46 -4.35
N VAL A 84 -9.59 -14.94 -3.11
CA VAL A 84 -9.90 -14.12 -1.92
C VAL A 84 -8.90 -12.98 -1.71
N GLN A 85 -7.64 -13.16 -2.10
CA GLN A 85 -6.62 -12.11 -2.03
C GLN A 85 -6.84 -11.06 -3.12
N ILE A 86 -7.25 -11.46 -4.32
CA ILE A 86 -7.63 -10.52 -5.39
C ILE A 86 -8.86 -9.69 -4.94
N MET A 87 -9.85 -10.33 -4.31
CA MET A 87 -11.00 -9.64 -3.73
C MET A 87 -10.57 -8.63 -2.66
N GLY A 88 -9.65 -9.02 -1.76
CA GLY A 88 -9.08 -8.15 -0.73
C GLY A 88 -8.34 -6.96 -1.32
N GLY A 89 -7.50 -7.18 -2.32
CA GLY A 89 -6.79 -6.12 -3.05
C GLY A 89 -7.74 -5.13 -3.73
N ALA A 90 -8.80 -5.62 -4.37
CA ALA A 90 -9.82 -4.77 -4.97
C ALA A 90 -10.62 -4.00 -3.90
N ALA A 91 -10.93 -4.62 -2.76
CA ALA A 91 -11.58 -3.93 -1.65
C ALA A 91 -10.74 -2.76 -1.13
N LEU A 92 -9.42 -2.96 -0.95
CA LEU A 92 -8.49 -1.91 -0.55
C LEU A 92 -8.41 -0.78 -1.58
N HIS A 93 -8.37 -1.11 -2.88
CA HIS A 93 -8.37 -0.10 -3.94
C HIS A 93 -9.62 0.79 -3.90
N PHE A 94 -10.78 0.22 -3.61
CA PHE A 94 -12.05 0.96 -3.47
C PHE A 94 -12.23 1.63 -2.10
N GLY A 95 -11.18 1.72 -1.27
CA GLY A 95 -11.22 2.42 0.02
C GLY A 95 -11.99 1.67 1.11
N ASN A 96 -12.10 0.34 1.03
CA ASN A 96 -12.72 -0.47 2.05
C ASN A 96 -11.69 -1.08 3.00
N VAL A 97 -12.15 -1.57 4.14
CA VAL A 97 -11.36 -2.41 5.05
C VAL A 97 -11.49 -3.87 4.61
N ALA A 98 -10.35 -4.53 4.40
CA ALA A 98 -10.30 -5.96 4.08
C ALA A 98 -9.83 -6.73 5.33
N GLU A 99 -10.76 -7.38 6.02
CA GLU A 99 -10.43 -8.25 7.15
C GLU A 99 -9.94 -9.60 6.61
N MET A 100 -8.72 -9.97 6.97
CA MET A 100 -8.09 -11.23 6.63
C MET A 100 -7.44 -11.85 7.88
N LYS A 101 -7.61 -13.15 8.06
CA LYS A 101 -7.00 -13.86 9.19
C LYS A 101 -5.47 -13.90 9.06
N THR A 102 -4.82 -14.06 10.20
CA THR A 102 -3.37 -14.28 10.25
C THR A 102 -3.01 -15.50 9.38
N GLY A 103 -2.01 -15.36 8.54
CA GLY A 103 -1.56 -16.43 7.61
C GLY A 103 -2.28 -16.46 6.26
N GLU A 104 -3.32 -15.66 6.02
CA GLU A 104 -4.02 -15.59 4.73
C GLU A 104 -3.30 -14.75 3.65
N GLY A 105 -2.09 -14.24 3.95
CA GLY A 105 -1.25 -13.55 2.98
C GLY A 105 -1.62 -12.09 2.76
N LYS A 106 -1.94 -11.34 3.83
CA LYS A 106 -2.22 -9.89 3.76
C LYS A 106 -1.13 -9.11 3.03
N THR A 107 0.13 -9.38 3.33
CA THR A 107 1.28 -8.71 2.70
C THR A 107 1.31 -8.93 1.19
N LEU A 108 1.04 -10.15 0.73
CA LEU A 108 0.94 -10.43 -0.71
C LEU A 108 -0.28 -9.75 -1.34
N THR A 109 -1.41 -9.71 -0.62
CA THR A 109 -2.64 -9.04 -1.08
C THR A 109 -2.41 -7.57 -1.36
N SER A 110 -1.58 -6.88 -0.54
CA SER A 110 -1.29 -5.45 -0.71
C SER A 110 -0.53 -5.11 -1.99
N VAL A 111 0.16 -6.07 -2.61
CA VAL A 111 0.91 -5.87 -3.87
C VAL A 111 -0.01 -5.40 -5.00
N LEU A 112 -1.22 -5.99 -5.10
CA LEU A 112 -2.14 -5.67 -6.19
C LEU A 112 -2.60 -4.21 -6.18
N PRO A 113 -3.21 -3.69 -5.09
CA PRO A 113 -3.63 -2.29 -5.04
C PRO A 113 -2.45 -1.32 -4.97
N ALA A 114 -1.30 -1.71 -4.39
CA ALA A 114 -0.11 -0.89 -4.38
C ALA A 114 0.41 -0.65 -5.80
N TYR A 115 0.55 -1.72 -6.60
CA TYR A 115 0.95 -1.62 -7.99
C TYR A 115 0.00 -0.72 -8.79
N LEU A 116 -1.31 -1.01 -8.75
CA LEU A 116 -2.31 -0.25 -9.50
C LEU A 116 -2.26 1.26 -9.16
N ASN A 117 -2.24 1.60 -7.88
CA ASN A 117 -2.28 3.01 -7.47
C ASN A 117 -0.95 3.74 -7.72
N ALA A 118 0.19 3.02 -7.70
CA ALA A 118 1.50 3.58 -8.03
C ALA A 118 1.61 4.01 -9.50
N LEU A 119 0.86 3.38 -10.42
CA LEU A 119 0.82 3.75 -11.83
C LEU A 119 0.38 5.21 -12.07
N SER A 120 -0.34 5.81 -11.11
CA SER A 120 -0.71 7.23 -11.16
C SER A 120 0.49 8.19 -11.07
N GLY A 121 1.66 7.72 -10.66
CA GLY A 121 2.86 8.54 -10.40
C GLY A 121 2.77 9.45 -9.16
N LYS A 122 1.67 9.36 -8.38
CA LYS A 122 1.41 10.25 -7.23
C LYS A 122 1.92 9.68 -5.89
N GLY A 123 2.44 8.46 -5.89
CA GLY A 123 2.96 7.77 -4.71
C GLY A 123 1.93 6.99 -3.92
N VAL A 124 2.40 5.87 -3.39
CA VAL A 124 1.66 4.96 -2.52
C VAL A 124 2.42 4.78 -1.23
N HIS A 125 1.72 4.86 -0.09
CA HIS A 125 2.30 4.56 1.22
C HIS A 125 1.77 3.23 1.73
N ILE A 126 2.67 2.37 2.23
CA ILE A 126 2.31 1.13 2.94
C ILE A 126 2.77 1.27 4.38
N VAL A 127 1.81 1.32 5.28
CA VAL A 127 2.01 1.66 6.68
C VAL A 127 1.97 0.39 7.52
N THR A 128 3.01 0.15 8.30
CA THR A 128 3.14 -0.99 9.21
C THR A 128 3.38 -0.52 10.64
N VAL A 129 3.43 -1.46 11.59
CA VAL A 129 3.55 -1.14 13.02
C VAL A 129 4.99 -0.95 13.51
N ASN A 130 6.00 -1.43 12.77
CA ASN A 130 7.41 -1.30 13.17
C ASN A 130 8.37 -1.34 12.00
N ASP A 131 9.60 -0.84 12.22
CA ASP A 131 10.68 -0.76 11.22
C ASP A 131 11.08 -2.12 10.64
N TYR A 132 11.03 -3.18 11.47
CA TYR A 132 11.36 -4.53 11.00
C TYR A 132 10.38 -5.00 9.92
N LEU A 133 9.08 -4.82 10.13
CA LEU A 133 8.06 -5.17 9.15
C LEU A 133 8.15 -4.28 7.91
N ALA A 134 8.34 -2.97 8.10
CA ALA A 134 8.49 -2.04 6.98
C ALA A 134 9.65 -2.46 6.06
N LYS A 135 10.81 -2.77 6.64
CA LYS A 135 12.00 -3.22 5.90
C LYS A 135 11.77 -4.59 5.24
N ARG A 136 11.30 -5.58 6.00
CA ARG A 136 11.05 -6.93 5.51
C ARG A 136 10.07 -6.94 4.33
N ASP A 137 8.97 -6.21 4.45
CA ASP A 137 7.92 -6.21 3.44
C ASP A 137 8.34 -5.41 2.21
N ALA A 138 9.08 -4.30 2.39
CA ALA A 138 9.70 -3.57 1.29
C ALA A 138 10.73 -4.44 0.52
N GLU A 139 11.57 -5.20 1.22
CA GLU A 139 12.54 -6.10 0.59
C GLU A 139 11.86 -7.26 -0.15
N MET A 140 10.82 -7.85 0.42
CA MET A 140 10.15 -9.01 -0.15
C MET A 140 9.20 -8.62 -1.30
N MET A 141 8.25 -7.72 -1.05
CA MET A 141 7.26 -7.30 -2.05
C MET A 141 7.86 -6.33 -3.06
N GLY A 142 8.86 -5.55 -2.65
CA GLY A 142 9.63 -4.64 -3.51
C GLY A 142 10.25 -5.36 -4.72
N ARG A 143 10.63 -6.63 -4.57
CA ARG A 143 11.13 -7.43 -5.70
C ARG A 143 10.11 -7.54 -6.84
N VAL A 144 8.82 -7.65 -6.52
CA VAL A 144 7.75 -7.69 -7.53
C VAL A 144 7.58 -6.34 -8.20
N HIS A 145 7.58 -5.26 -7.41
CA HIS A 145 7.44 -3.90 -7.91
C HIS A 145 8.64 -3.49 -8.79
N HIS A 146 9.86 -3.79 -8.35
CA HIS A 146 11.07 -3.56 -9.17
C HIS A 146 11.07 -4.36 -10.46
N PHE A 147 10.62 -5.64 -10.42
CA PHE A 147 10.48 -6.43 -11.64
C PHE A 147 9.55 -5.76 -12.65
N LEU A 148 8.50 -5.09 -12.17
CA LEU A 148 7.55 -4.35 -13.00
C LEU A 148 8.01 -2.90 -13.31
N GLY A 149 9.22 -2.51 -12.90
CA GLY A 149 9.79 -1.19 -13.22
C GLY A 149 9.31 -0.04 -12.32
N LEU A 150 8.84 -0.35 -11.10
CA LEU A 150 8.52 0.65 -10.07
C LEU A 150 9.60 0.73 -9.00
N GLU A 151 9.84 1.94 -8.51
CA GLU A 151 10.77 2.20 -7.41
C GLU A 151 10.09 2.02 -6.04
N VAL A 152 10.84 1.41 -5.11
CA VAL A 152 10.37 1.17 -3.73
C VAL A 152 11.34 1.79 -2.74
N GLY A 153 10.80 2.64 -1.87
CA GLY A 153 11.50 3.24 -0.75
C GLY A 153 11.03 2.66 0.59
N VAL A 154 11.86 2.82 1.61
CA VAL A 154 11.52 2.48 3.00
C VAL A 154 11.95 3.62 3.92
N ILE A 155 11.09 4.00 4.85
CA ILE A 155 11.38 5.00 5.90
C ILE A 155 11.60 4.25 7.21
N LEU A 156 12.80 4.46 7.77
CA LEU A 156 13.23 3.89 9.04
C LEU A 156 13.62 5.02 10.02
N SER A 157 13.64 4.69 11.31
CA SER A 157 13.82 5.68 12.39
C SER A 157 15.15 6.42 12.38
N ASP A 158 16.21 5.81 11.88
CA ASP A 158 17.58 6.34 11.89
C ASP A 158 17.99 7.09 10.61
N MET A 159 17.07 7.27 9.66
CA MET A 159 17.36 7.90 8.35
C MET A 159 17.50 9.42 8.44
N ARG A 160 18.47 9.95 7.68
CA ARG A 160 18.66 11.39 7.50
C ARG A 160 17.60 11.99 6.55
N PRO A 161 17.32 13.31 6.64
CA PRO A 161 16.29 13.96 5.81
C PRO A 161 16.45 13.73 4.31
N ALA A 162 17.68 13.77 3.78
CA ALA A 162 17.93 13.55 2.35
C ALA A 162 17.61 12.11 1.92
N GLU A 163 17.88 11.13 2.77
CA GLU A 163 17.56 9.71 2.52
C GLU A 163 16.05 9.50 2.56
N ARG A 164 15.37 10.15 3.52
CA ARG A 164 13.88 10.13 3.62
C ARG A 164 13.26 10.72 2.37
N LYS A 165 13.74 11.87 1.89
CA LYS A 165 13.23 12.50 0.67
C LYS A 165 13.31 11.56 -0.52
N ASN A 166 14.46 10.93 -0.74
CA ASN A 166 14.62 9.94 -1.82
C ASN A 166 13.66 8.75 -1.67
N ALA A 167 13.42 8.27 -0.44
CA ALA A 167 12.48 7.19 -0.20
C ALA A 167 11.01 7.60 -0.43
N TYR A 168 10.64 8.85 -0.12
CA TYR A 168 9.31 9.38 -0.41
C TYR A 168 9.09 9.66 -1.91
N ASP A 169 10.15 9.94 -2.67
CA ASP A 169 10.08 10.15 -4.11
C ASP A 169 9.88 8.84 -4.90
N ALA A 170 10.07 7.66 -4.26
CA ALA A 170 9.78 6.37 -4.87
C ALA A 170 8.29 6.19 -5.18
N ASP A 171 7.95 5.29 -6.12
CA ASP A 171 6.56 5.01 -6.49
C ASP A 171 5.75 4.44 -5.31
N ILE A 172 6.41 3.60 -4.48
CA ILE A 172 5.82 2.96 -3.30
C ILE A 172 6.77 3.15 -2.12
N THR A 173 6.27 3.69 -1.01
CA THR A 173 7.05 3.94 0.21
C THR A 173 6.48 3.15 1.38
N TYR A 174 7.30 2.27 1.95
CA TYR A 174 7.00 1.56 3.20
C TYR A 174 7.49 2.37 4.40
N GLY A 175 6.74 2.32 5.49
CA GLY A 175 7.15 2.98 6.74
C GLY A 175 6.20 2.69 7.88
N THR A 176 6.57 3.13 9.09
CA THR A 176 5.69 3.04 10.24
C THR A 176 4.76 4.26 10.33
N ASN A 177 3.60 4.09 10.97
CA ASN A 177 2.69 5.19 11.27
C ASN A 177 3.39 6.34 11.99
N ASN A 178 4.30 6.02 12.95
CA ASN A 178 5.03 7.01 13.73
C ASN A 178 5.98 7.82 12.85
N GLU A 179 6.81 7.16 12.03
CA GLU A 179 7.78 7.85 11.17
C GLU A 179 7.09 8.74 10.13
N LEU A 180 6.03 8.23 9.47
CA LEU A 180 5.26 9.00 8.52
C LEU A 180 4.56 10.20 9.18
N GLY A 181 4.02 10.00 10.39
CA GLY A 181 3.39 11.07 11.16
C GLY A 181 4.38 12.12 11.66
N PHE A 182 5.56 11.70 12.13
CA PHE A 182 6.62 12.63 12.54
C PHE A 182 7.18 13.42 11.35
N ASP A 183 7.36 12.80 10.19
CA ASP A 183 7.80 13.51 8.99
C ASP A 183 6.75 14.54 8.55
N TYR A 184 5.47 14.20 8.61
CA TYR A 184 4.39 15.14 8.35
C TYR A 184 4.43 16.35 9.30
N LEU A 185 4.65 16.13 10.60
CA LEU A 185 4.76 17.21 11.57
C LEU A 185 6.02 18.07 11.32
N ARG A 186 7.17 17.42 11.02
CA ARG A 186 8.42 18.13 10.69
C ARG A 186 8.25 19.00 9.45
N ASP A 187 7.65 18.47 8.39
CA ASP A 187 7.40 19.19 7.14
C ASP A 187 6.50 20.42 7.36
N ASN A 188 5.49 20.32 8.23
CA ASN A 188 4.62 21.46 8.56
C ASN A 188 5.29 22.52 9.44
N MET A 189 6.44 22.22 10.03
CA MET A 189 7.23 23.17 10.83
C MET A 189 8.41 23.77 10.05
N THR A 190 8.69 23.32 8.84
CA THR A 190 9.80 23.83 8.02
C THR A 190 9.55 25.26 7.57
N ARG A 191 10.64 26.02 7.38
CA ARG A 191 10.58 27.39 6.85
C ARG A 191 10.86 27.46 5.35
N SER A 192 11.28 26.37 4.76
CA SER A 192 11.62 26.28 3.34
C SER A 192 10.98 25.06 2.72
N VAL A 193 10.39 25.23 1.54
CA VAL A 193 9.82 24.14 0.75
C VAL A 193 10.88 23.08 0.38
N ASN A 194 12.14 23.48 0.30
CA ASN A 194 13.25 22.57 -0.02
C ASN A 194 13.54 21.57 1.12
N ASP A 195 13.15 21.89 2.34
CA ASP A 195 13.35 21.06 3.53
C ASP A 195 12.20 20.03 3.72
N ILE A 196 11.13 20.15 2.95
CA ILE A 196 10.03 19.19 2.95
C ILE A 196 10.52 17.87 2.37
N VAL A 197 10.32 16.77 3.11
CA VAL A 197 10.74 15.44 2.70
C VAL A 197 9.60 14.66 2.05
N GLN A 198 8.35 14.86 2.51
CA GLN A 198 7.18 14.19 1.93
C GLN A 198 6.69 14.94 0.70
N ARG A 199 6.23 14.17 -0.29
CA ARG A 199 5.33 14.69 -1.33
C ARG A 199 3.87 14.52 -0.88
N GLY A 200 2.90 15.02 -1.62
CA GLY A 200 1.48 14.91 -1.27
C GLY A 200 1.03 13.46 -1.01
N HIS A 201 -0.02 13.33 -0.21
CA HIS A 201 -0.64 12.03 0.10
C HIS A 201 -1.70 11.71 -0.95
N ASN A 202 -1.56 10.55 -1.63
CA ASN A 202 -2.49 10.12 -2.68
C ASN A 202 -3.24 8.83 -2.28
N TYR A 203 -2.50 7.79 -1.90
CA TYR A 203 -3.07 6.51 -1.53
C TYR A 203 -2.24 5.85 -0.43
N ALA A 204 -2.90 5.25 0.54
CA ALA A 204 -2.23 4.52 1.62
C ALA A 204 -2.93 3.20 1.91
N ILE A 205 -2.13 2.16 2.17
CA ILE A 205 -2.57 0.90 2.75
C ILE A 205 -2.05 0.86 4.18
N VAL A 206 -2.94 0.72 5.14
CA VAL A 206 -2.59 0.61 6.56
C VAL A 206 -2.76 -0.84 6.97
N ASP A 207 -1.66 -1.54 7.26
CA ASP A 207 -1.69 -2.89 7.83
C ASP A 207 -1.85 -2.83 9.35
N GLU A 208 -2.47 -3.87 9.93
CA GLU A 208 -2.76 -3.94 11.37
C GLU A 208 -3.48 -2.68 11.89
N VAL A 209 -4.51 -2.27 11.16
CA VAL A 209 -5.26 -1.02 11.39
C VAL A 209 -5.89 -0.93 12.79
N ASP A 210 -6.24 -2.04 13.42
CA ASP A 210 -6.72 -2.16 14.78
C ASP A 210 -5.63 -1.75 15.80
N SER A 211 -4.40 -2.20 15.62
CA SER A 211 -3.27 -1.76 16.45
C SER A 211 -3.01 -0.27 16.29
N ILE A 212 -2.93 0.22 15.04
CA ILE A 212 -2.55 1.61 14.76
C ILE A 212 -3.67 2.61 15.12
N LEU A 213 -4.93 2.33 14.73
CA LEU A 213 -6.02 3.30 14.86
C LEU A 213 -6.87 3.13 16.12
N ILE A 214 -6.75 2.01 16.83
CA ILE A 214 -7.54 1.72 18.04
C ILE A 214 -6.64 1.62 19.26
N ASP A 215 -5.70 0.65 19.28
CA ASP A 215 -4.90 0.38 20.47
C ASP A 215 -3.93 1.53 20.78
N GLU A 216 -3.27 2.08 19.77
CA GLU A 216 -2.33 3.19 19.90
C GLU A 216 -2.97 4.58 19.68
N ALA A 217 -4.26 4.64 19.37
CA ALA A 217 -4.95 5.92 19.05
C ALA A 217 -4.89 6.96 20.18
N ARG A 218 -4.68 6.52 21.43
CA ARG A 218 -4.56 7.39 22.63
C ARG A 218 -3.12 7.70 23.02
N THR A 219 -2.13 7.16 22.30
CA THR A 219 -0.72 7.47 22.53
C THR A 219 -0.31 8.61 21.61
N PRO A 220 -0.48 9.89 22.03
CA PRO A 220 -0.10 10.98 21.14
C PRO A 220 1.41 10.96 20.98
N VAL A 221 1.84 11.01 19.74
CA VAL A 221 3.23 11.08 19.29
C VAL A 221 4.04 12.17 20.01
N SER A 222 3.37 13.18 20.57
CA SER A 222 3.99 14.30 21.29
C SER A 222 4.31 14.03 22.78
N TYR A 223 3.76 12.99 23.41
CA TYR A 223 3.99 12.76 24.85
C TYR A 223 5.37 12.20 25.18
N THR A 224 6.04 11.52 24.27
CA THR A 224 7.37 10.99 24.51
C THR A 224 8.45 12.08 24.62
N HIS A 225 8.25 13.25 24.01
CA HIS A 225 9.19 14.38 24.12
C HIS A 225 8.99 15.24 25.37
N LEU A 226 7.78 15.40 25.89
CA LEU A 226 7.51 16.22 27.07
C LEU A 226 8.02 15.57 28.36
N ARG A 227 7.98 14.24 28.50
CA ARG A 227 8.53 13.55 29.68
C ARG A 227 10.05 13.65 29.83
N ALA A 228 10.79 13.76 28.73
CA ALA A 228 12.24 13.90 28.78
C ALA A 228 12.69 15.30 29.26
N HIS A 229 11.86 16.31 29.13
CA HIS A 229 12.14 17.68 29.61
C HIS A 229 11.75 17.92 31.07
N GLU A 230 10.71 17.28 31.58
CA GLU A 230 10.26 17.44 32.96
C GLU A 230 11.21 16.78 33.98
N THR A 231 11.92 15.70 33.60
CA THR A 231 12.89 15.03 34.51
C THR A 231 14.21 15.77 34.67
N ARG A 232 14.47 16.85 33.93
CA ARG A 232 15.67 17.67 34.10
C ARG A 232 15.45 18.95 34.93
N GLY A 233 14.25 19.23 35.37
CA GLY A 233 13.88 20.44 36.10
C GLY A 233 13.77 20.29 37.63
N ASN A 234 13.95 19.07 38.18
CA ASN A 234 13.82 18.79 39.61
C ASN A 234 15.05 18.03 40.17
N LEU A 235 16.23 18.57 39.97
CA LEU A 235 17.44 18.23 40.76
C LEU A 235 18.17 19.52 41.13
#